data_98fb493a7f0681a5f2541a3a83eb628b
#
_entry.id   98fb493a7f0681a5f2541a3a83eb628b
#
_cell.length_a   1.000
_cell.length_b   1.000
_cell.length_c   1.000
_cell.angle_alpha   90.00
_cell.angle_beta   90.00
_cell.angle_gamma   90.00
#
_symmetry.space_group_name_H-M   'P 1'
#
loop_
_entity.id
_entity.type
_entity.pdbx_description
1 polymer ?
#
loop_
_entity_poly.entity_id
_entity_poly.type
_entity_poly.pdbx_seq_one_letter_code
_entity_poly.pdbx_strand_id
1 'polypeptide(L)'
;MEQRTTAATPVAPGFTLIELVLVLFVIAVAAAVAGPVIGRTTDGMRMRTEVAGFSATLRHAREQAVATQRPHRVEVNPAEHRVSIIADEDDVRLTRSLAPLLTIEAYPPLALAVRFAPHGVSSGGDFRLSTGAILYLISVDPLTGRVRISRQ
;
A
#
# COMPACT_ATOMS: atom_id res chain seq x y z
N MET A 1 14.93 -31.83 -76.17
CA MET A 1 16.12 -31.79 -75.31
C MET A 1 15.76 -30.77 -74.23
N GLU A 2 15.14 -31.25 -73.08
CA GLU A 2 14.52 -30.43 -72.09
C GLU A 2 15.46 -30.31 -70.87
N GLN A 3 15.96 -29.12 -70.62
CA GLN A 3 16.84 -28.86 -69.49
C GLN A 3 15.98 -28.59 -68.27
N ARG A 4 15.93 -29.50 -67.29
CA ARG A 4 15.37 -29.29 -66.01
C ARG A 4 16.30 -28.42 -65.18
N THR A 5 15.90 -27.18 -64.93
CA THR A 5 16.53 -26.29 -63.98
C THR A 5 16.13 -26.71 -62.57
N THR A 6 17.02 -27.31 -61.81
CA THR A 6 16.84 -27.66 -60.42
C THR A 6 17.01 -26.36 -59.57
N ALA A 7 15.93 -25.82 -59.05
CA ALA A 7 15.99 -24.70 -58.12
C ALA A 7 16.57 -25.19 -56.77
N ALA A 8 17.75 -24.68 -56.42
CA ALA A 8 18.34 -24.93 -55.12
C ALA A 8 17.54 -24.16 -54.02
N THR A 9 16.96 -24.90 -53.11
CA THR A 9 16.28 -24.32 -51.93
C THR A 9 17.32 -23.69 -51.02
N PRO A 10 17.21 -22.40 -50.67
CA PRO A 10 18.14 -21.78 -49.74
C PRO A 10 18.01 -22.44 -48.36
N VAL A 11 19.09 -23.03 -47.87
CA VAL A 11 19.19 -23.55 -46.50
C VAL A 11 19.29 -22.34 -45.58
N ALA A 12 18.26 -22.12 -44.74
CA ALA A 12 18.29 -21.08 -43.72
C ALA A 12 19.42 -21.38 -42.70
N PRO A 13 20.28 -20.40 -42.37
CA PRO A 13 21.33 -20.61 -41.38
C PRO A 13 20.69 -20.90 -40.02
N GLY A 14 21.04 -22.03 -39.43
CA GLY A 14 20.61 -22.39 -38.07
C GLY A 14 21.34 -21.54 -37.01
N PHE A 15 20.69 -21.31 -35.86
CA PHE A 15 21.31 -20.64 -34.72
C PHE A 15 22.53 -21.41 -34.22
N THR A 16 23.61 -20.69 -33.92
CA THR A 16 24.81 -21.26 -33.30
C THR A 16 24.61 -21.40 -31.78
N LEU A 17 25.27 -22.39 -31.18
CA LEU A 17 25.23 -22.59 -29.72
C LEU A 17 25.75 -21.36 -28.96
N ILE A 18 26.80 -20.71 -29.52
CA ILE A 18 27.37 -19.49 -28.91
C ILE A 18 26.39 -18.31 -28.91
N GLU A 19 25.56 -18.19 -29.95
CA GLU A 19 24.56 -17.15 -30.06
C GLU A 19 23.46 -17.34 -29.02
N LEU A 20 23.03 -18.60 -28.79
CA LEU A 20 22.07 -18.91 -27.72
C LEU A 20 22.63 -18.57 -26.32
N VAL A 21 23.89 -18.93 -26.07
CA VAL A 21 24.54 -18.60 -24.78
C VAL A 21 24.67 -17.09 -24.59
N LEU A 22 25.02 -16.36 -25.65
CA LEU A 22 25.12 -14.91 -25.62
C LEU A 22 23.79 -14.27 -25.32
N VAL A 23 22.70 -14.72 -25.94
CA VAL A 23 21.35 -14.22 -25.71
C VAL A 23 20.92 -14.49 -24.26
N LEU A 24 21.12 -15.69 -23.74
CA LEU A 24 20.83 -16.04 -22.35
C LEU A 24 21.64 -15.19 -21.37
N PHE A 25 22.91 -14.92 -21.65
CA PHE A 25 23.75 -14.06 -20.84
C PHE A 25 23.21 -12.62 -20.80
N VAL A 26 22.84 -12.05 -21.96
CA VAL A 26 22.24 -10.69 -22.02
C VAL A 26 20.93 -10.62 -21.25
N ILE A 27 20.06 -11.64 -21.38
CA ILE A 27 18.80 -11.70 -20.61
C ILE A 27 19.08 -11.77 -19.11
N ALA A 28 20.05 -12.60 -18.68
CA ALA A 28 20.41 -12.72 -17.27
C ALA A 28 20.92 -11.39 -16.69
N VAL A 29 21.78 -10.67 -17.42
CA VAL A 29 22.28 -9.35 -17.03
C VAL A 29 21.13 -8.33 -16.96
N ALA A 30 20.25 -8.31 -17.97
CA ALA A 30 19.09 -7.42 -17.99
C ALA A 30 18.15 -7.70 -16.81
N ALA A 31 17.88 -8.96 -16.49
CA ALA A 31 17.06 -9.36 -15.35
C ALA A 31 17.68 -8.96 -14.00
N ALA A 32 19.00 -9.08 -13.86
CA ALA A 32 19.72 -8.70 -12.65
C ALA A 32 19.62 -7.19 -12.34
N VAL A 33 19.58 -6.35 -13.39
CA VAL A 33 19.43 -4.89 -13.22
C VAL A 33 17.97 -4.49 -13.02
N ALA A 34 17.03 -5.14 -13.71
CA ALA A 34 15.60 -4.80 -13.66
C ALA A 34 14.93 -5.20 -12.33
N GLY A 35 15.36 -6.32 -11.73
CA GLY A 35 14.73 -6.88 -10.53
C GLY A 35 14.57 -5.91 -9.35
N PRO A 36 15.63 -5.23 -8.88
CA PRO A 36 15.56 -4.33 -7.73
C PRO A 36 14.73 -3.06 -7.98
N VAL A 37 14.59 -2.62 -9.24
CA VAL A 37 13.79 -1.43 -9.60
C VAL A 37 12.30 -1.70 -9.46
N ILE A 38 11.84 -2.88 -9.88
CA ILE A 38 10.42 -3.27 -9.82
C ILE A 38 9.95 -3.41 -8.36
N GLY A 39 10.75 -4.00 -7.49
CA GLY A 39 10.42 -4.18 -6.08
C GLY A 39 10.15 -2.85 -5.36
N ARG A 40 11.01 -1.86 -5.51
CA ARG A 40 10.87 -0.54 -4.87
C ARG A 40 9.62 0.23 -5.31
N THR A 41 9.24 0.11 -6.57
CA THR A 41 8.03 0.76 -7.12
C THR A 41 6.76 0.15 -6.52
N THR A 42 6.73 -1.17 -6.37
CA THR A 42 5.60 -1.90 -5.82
C THR A 42 5.37 -1.56 -4.34
N ASP A 43 6.43 -1.46 -3.55
CA ASP A 43 6.34 -1.11 -2.12
C ASP A 43 5.80 0.31 -1.92
N GLY A 44 6.23 1.25 -2.76
CA GLY A 44 5.72 2.61 -2.75
C GLY A 44 4.22 2.70 -3.07
N MET A 45 3.74 1.91 -4.02
CA MET A 45 2.31 1.85 -4.36
C MET A 45 1.49 1.20 -3.25
N ARG A 46 1.96 0.08 -2.69
CA ARG A 46 1.31 -0.59 -1.54
C ARG A 46 1.20 0.35 -0.35
N MET A 47 2.27 1.05 -0.01
CA MET A 47 2.27 2.01 1.10
C MET A 47 1.25 3.14 0.89
N ARG A 48 1.15 3.70 -0.32
CA ARG A 48 0.14 4.72 -0.64
C ARG A 48 -1.29 4.20 -0.47
N THR A 49 -1.55 2.96 -0.87
CA THR A 49 -2.86 2.31 -0.71
C THR A 49 -3.19 2.10 0.76
N GLU A 50 -2.22 1.67 1.59
CA GLU A 50 -2.43 1.51 3.03
C GLU A 50 -2.71 2.84 3.72
N VAL A 51 -1.92 3.88 3.43
CA VAL A 51 -2.11 5.24 3.96
C VAL A 51 -3.47 5.81 3.55
N ALA A 52 -3.85 5.66 2.29
CA ALA A 52 -5.15 6.11 1.79
C ALA A 52 -6.30 5.37 2.49
N GLY A 53 -6.20 4.05 2.63
CA GLY A 53 -7.21 3.27 3.31
C GLY A 53 -7.32 3.56 4.80
N PHE A 54 -6.20 3.73 5.51
CA PHE A 54 -6.21 4.11 6.92
C PHE A 54 -6.86 5.49 7.12
N SER A 55 -6.49 6.47 6.29
CA SER A 55 -7.10 7.80 6.32
C SER A 55 -8.60 7.77 5.99
N ALA A 56 -9.01 6.91 5.04
CA ALA A 56 -10.42 6.73 4.70
C ALA A 56 -11.20 6.16 5.89
N THR A 57 -10.62 5.20 6.64
CA THR A 57 -11.22 4.67 7.87
C THR A 57 -11.45 5.75 8.91
N LEU A 58 -10.48 6.63 9.14
CA LEU A 58 -10.62 7.76 10.07
C LEU A 58 -11.71 8.75 9.61
N ARG A 59 -11.75 9.10 8.33
CA ARG A 59 -12.80 9.98 7.78
C ARG A 59 -14.17 9.35 7.86
N HIS A 60 -14.28 8.07 7.56
CA HIS A 60 -15.53 7.33 7.63
C HIS A 60 -16.08 7.29 9.08
N ALA A 61 -15.22 7.04 10.08
CA ALA A 61 -15.63 7.09 11.48
C ALA A 61 -16.17 8.46 11.88
N ARG A 62 -15.53 9.55 11.41
CA ARG A 62 -16.02 10.91 11.63
C ARG A 62 -17.39 11.15 10.97
N GLU A 63 -17.54 10.74 9.72
CA GLU A 63 -18.80 10.84 8.97
C GLU A 63 -19.92 10.07 9.66
N GLN A 64 -19.64 8.85 10.13
CA GLN A 64 -20.58 8.04 10.89
C GLN A 64 -20.96 8.71 12.21
N ALA A 65 -20.01 9.28 12.96
CA ALA A 65 -20.27 9.98 14.20
C ALA A 65 -21.24 11.17 13.99
N VAL A 66 -21.04 11.93 12.92
CA VAL A 66 -21.91 13.06 12.58
C VAL A 66 -23.28 12.58 12.07
N ALA A 67 -23.32 11.58 11.21
CA ALA A 67 -24.56 11.08 10.61
C ALA A 67 -25.48 10.38 11.62
N THR A 68 -24.90 9.59 12.52
CA THR A 68 -25.67 8.86 13.54
C THR A 68 -25.91 9.64 14.82
N GLN A 69 -25.30 10.83 14.96
CA GLN A 69 -25.30 11.64 16.18
C GLN A 69 -24.82 10.88 17.43
N ARG A 70 -23.89 9.92 17.21
CA ARG A 70 -23.29 9.10 18.26
C ARG A 70 -21.77 9.13 18.18
N PRO A 71 -21.05 9.01 19.29
CA PRO A 71 -19.60 8.96 19.26
C PRO A 71 -19.13 7.67 18.58
N HIS A 72 -18.09 7.80 17.75
CA HIS A 72 -17.39 6.68 17.12
C HIS A 72 -15.92 6.71 17.51
N ARG A 73 -15.34 5.54 17.73
CA ARG A 73 -13.92 5.36 18.05
C ARG A 73 -13.25 4.54 16.96
N VAL A 74 -12.12 5.02 16.47
CA VAL A 74 -11.21 4.21 15.66
C VAL A 74 -10.14 3.68 16.58
N GLU A 75 -10.01 2.38 16.65
CA GLU A 75 -9.01 1.68 17.44
C GLU A 75 -8.03 0.96 16.54
N VAL A 76 -6.73 1.12 16.80
CA VAL A 76 -5.66 0.47 16.07
C VAL A 76 -5.04 -0.59 16.97
N ASN A 77 -5.01 -1.83 16.49
CA ASN A 77 -4.30 -2.93 17.12
C ASN A 77 -3.10 -3.34 16.26
N PRO A 78 -1.90 -2.83 16.55
CA PRO A 78 -0.70 -3.15 15.77
C PRO A 78 -0.30 -4.62 15.85
N ALA A 79 -0.56 -5.27 16.99
CA ALA A 79 -0.21 -6.68 17.18
C ALA A 79 -1.04 -7.62 16.31
N GLU A 80 -2.29 -7.26 16.05
CA GLU A 80 -3.20 -8.01 15.16
C GLU A 80 -3.22 -7.47 13.74
N HIS A 81 -2.43 -6.44 13.44
CA HIS A 81 -2.47 -5.72 12.16
C HIS A 81 -3.90 -5.33 11.75
N ARG A 82 -4.63 -4.69 12.65
CA ARG A 82 -6.05 -4.39 12.48
C ARG A 82 -6.40 -2.97 12.90
N VAL A 83 -7.32 -2.37 12.18
CA VAL A 83 -7.98 -1.12 12.56
C VAL A 83 -9.49 -1.35 12.55
N SER A 84 -10.17 -0.89 13.61
CA SER A 84 -11.60 -1.10 13.79
C SER A 84 -12.31 0.23 14.09
N ILE A 85 -13.53 0.39 13.56
CA ILE A 85 -14.44 1.46 13.92
C ILE A 85 -15.46 0.87 14.88
N ILE A 86 -15.56 1.47 16.06
CA ILE A 86 -16.45 1.04 17.13
C ILE A 86 -17.42 2.18 17.40
N ALA A 87 -18.73 1.88 17.31
CA ALA A 87 -19.78 2.79 17.69
C ALA A 87 -20.19 2.52 19.14
N ASP A 88 -20.49 3.57 19.89
CA ASP A 88 -20.75 3.48 21.33
C ASP A 88 -19.61 2.76 22.08
N GLU A 89 -19.91 1.88 23.03
CA GLU A 89 -18.87 1.26 23.83
C GLU A 89 -18.28 -0.01 23.23
N ASP A 90 -19.07 -0.83 22.48
CA ASP A 90 -18.60 -2.14 21.98
C ASP A 90 -19.16 -2.57 20.62
N ASP A 91 -19.90 -1.71 19.91
CA ASP A 91 -20.50 -2.06 18.62
C ASP A 91 -19.49 -1.88 17.48
N VAL A 92 -18.83 -2.94 17.09
CA VAL A 92 -17.84 -2.94 15.99
C VAL A 92 -18.55 -2.82 14.65
N ARG A 93 -18.42 -1.68 13.99
CA ARG A 93 -19.05 -1.37 12.69
C ARG A 93 -18.22 -1.76 11.50
N LEU A 94 -16.92 -1.64 11.60
CA LEU A 94 -15.98 -1.95 10.53
C LEU A 94 -14.68 -2.49 11.13
N THR A 95 -14.15 -3.51 10.51
CA THR A 95 -12.79 -3.99 10.79
C THR A 95 -12.03 -4.12 9.49
N ARG A 96 -10.84 -3.56 9.43
CA ARG A 96 -9.94 -3.64 8.29
C ARG A 96 -8.60 -4.22 8.72
N SER A 97 -8.11 -5.20 7.95
CA SER A 97 -6.75 -5.70 8.11
C SER A 97 -5.75 -4.71 7.50
N LEU A 98 -4.60 -4.57 8.12
CA LEU A 98 -3.46 -3.78 7.70
C LEU A 98 -2.39 -4.70 7.12
N ALA A 99 -1.56 -4.19 6.24
CA ALA A 99 -0.47 -4.98 5.68
C ALA A 99 0.50 -5.44 6.78
N PRO A 100 0.97 -6.71 6.77
CA PRO A 100 1.86 -7.24 7.83
C PRO A 100 3.19 -6.51 7.97
N LEU A 101 3.66 -5.87 6.89
CA LEU A 101 4.92 -5.10 6.87
C LEU A 101 4.73 -3.63 7.27
N LEU A 102 3.50 -3.22 7.59
CA LEU A 102 3.19 -1.87 8.00
C LEU A 102 3.41 -1.71 9.50
N THR A 103 4.32 -0.83 9.89
CA THR A 103 4.50 -0.41 11.27
C THR A 103 3.67 0.83 11.52
N ILE A 104 2.86 0.82 12.58
CA ILE A 104 2.04 1.95 13.00
C ILE A 104 2.45 2.36 14.41
N GLU A 105 2.85 3.62 14.56
CA GLU A 105 3.17 4.24 15.83
C GLU A 105 2.19 5.40 16.06
N ALA A 106 1.64 5.50 17.25
CA ALA A 106 0.76 6.60 17.63
C ALA A 106 1.51 7.66 18.46
N TYR A 107 1.12 8.92 18.29
CA TYR A 107 1.60 10.03 19.07
C TYR A 107 0.41 10.80 19.69
N PRO A 108 0.41 11.03 21.01
CA PRO A 108 1.39 10.54 22.00
C PRO A 108 1.40 9.00 22.09
N PRO A 109 2.51 8.40 22.56
CA PRO A 109 2.61 6.96 22.71
C PRO A 109 1.41 6.41 23.51
N LEU A 110 0.89 5.25 23.08
CA LEU A 110 -0.30 4.59 23.64
C LEU A 110 -1.66 5.17 23.22
N ALA A 111 -1.73 6.28 22.51
CA ALA A 111 -2.98 6.80 21.96
C ALA A 111 -3.40 6.04 20.67
N LEU A 112 -3.51 4.72 20.75
CA LEU A 112 -3.91 3.85 19.62
C LEU A 112 -5.40 3.96 19.27
N ALA A 113 -6.09 4.96 19.80
CA ALA A 113 -7.50 5.19 19.53
C ALA A 113 -7.78 6.68 19.31
N VAL A 114 -8.62 6.98 18.31
CA VAL A 114 -9.15 8.32 18.05
C VAL A 114 -10.65 8.27 18.19
N ARG A 115 -11.20 9.14 19.04
CA ARG A 115 -12.65 9.29 19.24
C ARG A 115 -13.15 10.47 18.43
N PHE A 116 -14.25 10.29 17.72
CA PHE A 116 -14.98 11.32 17.02
C PHE A 116 -16.33 11.55 17.71
N ALA A 117 -16.62 12.81 18.03
CA ALA A 117 -17.89 13.19 18.64
C ALA A 117 -18.95 13.53 17.56
N PRO A 118 -20.23 13.53 17.91
CA PRO A 118 -21.33 13.87 16.99
C PRO A 118 -21.20 15.21 16.28
N HIS A 119 -20.53 16.16 16.91
CA HIS A 119 -20.31 17.50 16.33
C HIS A 119 -19.08 17.58 15.41
N GLY A 120 -18.42 16.44 15.13
CA GLY A 120 -17.29 16.35 14.22
C GLY A 120 -15.94 16.71 14.83
N VAL A 121 -15.85 17.07 16.11
CA VAL A 121 -14.60 17.20 16.86
C VAL A 121 -14.01 15.83 17.17
N SER A 122 -12.72 15.76 17.46
CA SER A 122 -12.05 14.50 17.80
C SER A 122 -11.19 14.62 19.04
N SER A 123 -10.72 13.48 19.57
CA SER A 123 -9.66 13.48 20.58
C SER A 123 -8.31 13.93 20.03
N GLY A 124 -8.19 14.06 18.71
CA GLY A 124 -6.91 14.27 18.06
C GLY A 124 -6.01 13.03 18.08
N GLY A 125 -4.85 13.16 17.50
CA GLY A 125 -3.80 12.15 17.49
C GLY A 125 -3.04 12.13 16.17
N ASP A 126 -1.79 11.68 16.24
CA ASP A 126 -0.91 11.53 15.12
C ASP A 126 -0.50 10.06 14.98
N PHE A 127 -0.51 9.56 13.75
CA PHE A 127 -0.08 8.20 13.43
C PHE A 127 1.08 8.25 12.44
N ARG A 128 2.17 7.62 12.80
CA ARG A 128 3.30 7.40 11.91
C ARG A 128 3.17 6.01 11.29
N LEU A 129 3.01 5.96 9.98
CA LEU A 129 2.94 4.73 9.21
C LEU A 129 4.24 4.56 8.44
N SER A 130 4.93 3.44 8.62
CA SER A 130 6.20 3.17 7.95
C SER A 130 6.28 1.76 7.38
N THR A 131 6.99 1.65 6.24
CA THR A 131 7.39 0.39 5.62
C THR A 131 8.77 0.59 5.01
N GLY A 132 9.78 -0.07 5.57
CA GLY A 132 11.18 0.16 5.18
C GLY A 132 11.58 1.63 5.34
N ALA A 133 12.04 2.27 4.25
CA ALA A 133 12.44 3.67 4.24
C ALA A 133 11.31 4.66 3.96
N ILE A 134 10.08 4.19 3.74
CA ILE A 134 8.94 5.03 3.39
C ILE A 134 8.17 5.36 4.66
N LEU A 135 7.99 6.66 4.94
CA LEU A 135 7.33 7.18 6.13
C LEU A 135 6.22 8.16 5.76
N TYR A 136 5.07 7.98 6.37
CA TYR A 136 3.93 8.91 6.31
C TYR A 136 3.47 9.27 7.72
N LEU A 137 3.09 10.53 7.89
CA LEU A 137 2.44 11.03 9.09
C LEU A 137 0.97 11.33 8.75
N ILE A 138 0.06 10.79 9.55
CA ILE A 138 -1.37 11.04 9.48
C ILE A 138 -1.79 11.73 10.77
N SER A 139 -2.22 12.98 10.66
CA SER A 139 -2.65 13.81 11.78
C SER A 139 -4.17 13.98 11.77
N VAL A 140 -4.79 13.84 12.94
CA VAL A 140 -6.19 14.14 13.15
C VAL A 140 -6.31 15.38 14.02
N ASP A 141 -6.90 16.42 13.45
CA ASP A 141 -7.10 17.70 14.13
C ASP A 141 -8.17 17.57 15.23
N PRO A 142 -7.88 17.93 16.48
CA PRO A 142 -8.83 17.74 17.57
C PRO A 142 -10.08 18.61 17.46
N LEU A 143 -9.98 19.81 16.91
CA LEU A 143 -11.10 20.76 16.86
C LEU A 143 -12.04 20.50 15.69
N THR A 144 -11.50 20.03 14.56
CA THR A 144 -12.27 19.87 13.32
C THR A 144 -12.46 18.41 12.93
N GLY A 145 -11.74 17.48 13.57
CA GLY A 145 -11.70 16.06 13.18
C GLY A 145 -11.13 15.82 11.78
N ARG A 146 -10.44 16.82 11.20
CA ARG A 146 -9.86 16.70 9.84
C ARG A 146 -8.63 15.81 9.86
N VAL A 147 -8.57 14.92 8.87
CA VAL A 147 -7.44 14.02 8.66
C VAL A 147 -6.51 14.63 7.61
N ARG A 148 -5.26 14.85 7.98
CA ARG A 148 -4.18 15.32 7.09
C ARG A 148 -3.14 14.22 6.92
N ILE A 149 -2.55 14.15 5.73
CA ILE A 149 -1.49 13.20 5.38
C ILE A 149 -0.29 14.00 4.91
N SER A 150 0.87 13.71 5.47
CA SER A 150 2.15 14.23 5.00
C SER A 150 3.15 13.09 4.81
N ARG A 151 3.96 13.17 3.75
CA ARG A 151 5.07 12.25 3.51
C ARG A 151 6.34 12.90 4.09
N GLN A 152 7.10 12.13 4.83
CA GLN A 152 8.39 12.52 5.40
C GLN A 152 9.55 12.08 4.50
#